data_a1db64f6914aa55d37d5e4ffb47af6ed
#
_entry.id   a1db64f6914aa55d37d5e4ffb47af6ed
#
_cell.length_a   1.000
_cell.length_b   1.000
_cell.length_c   1.000
_cell.angle_alpha   90.00
_cell.angle_beta   90.00
_cell.angle_gamma   90.00
#
_symmetry.space_group_name_H-M   'P 1'
#
loop_
_entity.id
_entity.type
_entity.pdbx_description
1 polymer ?
#
loop_
_entity_poly.entity_id
_entity_poly.type
_entity_poly.pdbx_seq_one_letter_code
_entity_poly.pdbx_strand_id
1 'polypeptide(L)'
;MRPGGYLGMKTPHGEDRSRDRVPCTRFETRDSASMLFRDVDIDLVAHPMLAWRWYIELPIKSPLDERTREGDDHPARLLLRFITDRGEKRAMEVIWGNRLKPGDYKYIGSFPHFVADAGDDRVGR
;
A
#
# COMPACT_ATOMS: atom_id res chain seq x y z
N MET A 1 -0.86 14.88 10.35
CA MET A 1 0.29 13.95 10.34
C MET A 1 -0.21 12.55 10.10
N ARG A 2 0.42 11.84 9.22
CA ARG A 2 0.08 10.46 8.93
C ARG A 2 1.17 9.54 9.43
N PRO A 3 0.80 8.46 10.13
CA PRO A 3 1.79 7.51 10.61
C PRO A 3 2.48 6.79 9.46
N GLY A 4 3.63 6.27 9.76
CA GLY A 4 4.42 5.51 8.83
C GLY A 4 4.12 4.03 8.86
N GLY A 5 4.65 3.36 7.87
CA GLY A 5 4.67 1.90 7.77
C GLY A 5 6.02 1.40 7.30
N TYR A 6 6.12 0.11 7.11
CA TYR A 6 7.33 -0.55 6.62
C TYR A 6 7.02 -1.40 5.39
N LEU A 7 7.89 -1.30 4.41
CA LEU A 7 7.90 -2.17 3.24
C LEU A 7 9.22 -2.91 3.17
N GLY A 8 9.18 -4.16 2.78
CA GLY A 8 10.37 -4.99 2.63
C GLY A 8 11.15 -4.68 1.37
N MET A 9 11.41 -3.40 1.11
CA MET A 9 12.25 -2.96 0.00
C MET A 9 13.21 -1.87 0.43
N LYS A 10 14.35 -1.81 -0.24
CA LYS A 10 15.38 -0.82 -0.01
C LYS A 10 15.23 0.32 -1.01
N THR A 11 15.23 1.55 -0.54
CA THR A 11 15.04 2.72 -1.40
C THR A 11 16.00 3.85 -1.01
N PRO A 12 16.34 4.72 -1.96
CA PRO A 12 17.18 5.88 -1.67
C PRO A 12 16.45 7.01 -0.93
N HIS A 13 15.12 6.97 -0.85
CA HIS A 13 14.31 8.03 -0.26
C HIS A 13 13.66 7.63 1.05
N GLY A 14 13.69 6.35 1.38
CA GLY A 14 13.22 5.82 2.64
C GLY A 14 14.36 5.60 3.60
N GLU A 15 14.05 5.44 4.86
CA GLU A 15 15.01 5.08 5.87
C GLU A 15 15.16 3.54 5.87
N ASP A 16 16.35 3.07 5.51
CA ASP A 16 16.64 1.64 5.54
C ASP A 16 16.80 1.16 6.99
N ARG A 17 15.93 0.29 7.40
CA ARG A 17 15.94 -0.33 8.72
C ARG A 17 15.74 -1.83 8.62
N SER A 18 15.98 -2.51 9.71
CA SER A 18 15.57 -3.90 9.86
C SER A 18 14.48 -4.00 10.93
N ARG A 19 13.49 -4.80 10.65
CA ARG A 19 12.44 -5.18 11.60
C ARG A 19 12.39 -6.69 11.67
N ASP A 20 12.50 -7.24 12.88
CA ASP A 20 12.58 -8.69 13.10
C ASP A 20 13.64 -9.36 12.22
N ARG A 21 14.81 -8.71 12.07
CA ARG A 21 15.91 -9.13 11.21
C ARG A 21 15.58 -9.13 9.71
N VAL A 22 14.50 -8.51 9.31
CA VAL A 22 14.14 -8.33 7.90
C VAL A 22 14.51 -6.91 7.49
N PRO A 23 15.36 -6.71 6.47
CA PRO A 23 15.59 -5.37 5.93
C PRO A 23 14.29 -4.78 5.42
N CYS A 24 14.03 -3.52 5.75
CA CYS A 24 12.80 -2.86 5.36
C CYS A 24 13.03 -1.37 5.13
N THR A 25 12.07 -0.73 4.46
CA THR A 25 12.03 0.71 4.30
C THR A 25 10.94 1.27 5.21
N ARG A 26 11.32 2.25 6.01
CA ARG A 26 10.37 2.97 6.85
C ARG A 26 9.85 4.19 6.11
N PHE A 27 8.53 4.34 6.10
CA PHE A 27 7.85 5.51 5.58
C PHE A 27 7.24 6.30 6.73
N GLU A 28 7.45 7.60 6.71
CA GLU A 28 6.81 8.52 7.64
C GLU A 28 6.28 9.71 6.86
N THR A 29 5.03 10.09 7.11
CA THR A 29 4.41 11.23 6.45
C THR A 29 3.84 12.19 7.46
N ARG A 30 3.97 13.50 7.17
CA ARG A 30 3.43 14.59 7.98
C ARG A 30 2.80 15.60 7.03
N ASP A 31 1.46 15.60 6.96
CA ASP A 31 0.70 16.51 6.09
C ASP A 31 1.25 16.59 4.67
N SER A 32 1.68 15.45 4.16
CA SER A 32 2.33 15.35 2.86
C SER A 32 1.98 14.04 2.19
N ALA A 33 2.19 13.97 0.89
CA ALA A 33 2.07 12.75 0.13
C ALA A 33 3.31 12.56 -0.73
N SER A 34 3.80 11.34 -0.76
CA SER A 34 4.96 10.96 -1.54
C SER A 34 4.76 9.56 -2.09
N MET A 35 5.37 9.30 -3.22
CA MET A 35 5.32 7.98 -3.85
C MET A 35 6.74 7.54 -4.15
N LEU A 36 7.00 6.27 -3.85
CA LEU A 36 8.25 5.63 -4.18
C LEU A 36 7.93 4.44 -5.07
N PHE A 37 8.53 4.37 -6.24
CA PHE A 37 8.25 3.26 -7.15
C PHE A 37 9.51 2.78 -7.87
N ARG A 38 9.40 1.59 -8.40
CA ARG A 38 10.46 0.93 -9.15
C ARG A 38 9.84 0.24 -10.37
N ASP A 39 10.46 0.44 -11.51
CA ASP A 39 10.15 -0.33 -12.71
C ASP A 39 10.77 -1.72 -12.61
N VAL A 40 10.00 -2.72 -12.94
CA VAL A 40 10.46 -4.10 -12.99
C VAL A 40 10.00 -4.73 -14.31
N ASP A 41 10.88 -5.54 -14.91
CA ASP A 41 10.55 -6.30 -16.10
C ASP A 41 10.23 -7.74 -15.68
N ILE A 42 8.93 -8.00 -15.51
CA ILE A 42 8.43 -9.29 -15.02
C ILE A 42 7.32 -9.78 -15.95
N ASP A 43 7.43 -11.01 -16.37
CA ASP A 43 6.35 -11.73 -17.04
C ASP A 43 5.33 -12.20 -16.00
N LEU A 44 4.16 -11.57 -15.97
CA LEU A 44 3.11 -11.87 -15.01
C LEU A 44 2.42 -13.20 -15.27
N VAL A 45 2.55 -13.78 -16.45
CA VAL A 45 2.07 -15.13 -16.73
C VAL A 45 2.97 -16.17 -16.06
N ALA A 46 4.29 -15.98 -16.15
CA ALA A 46 5.26 -16.86 -15.51
C ALA A 46 5.33 -16.63 -13.98
N HIS A 47 5.10 -15.39 -13.53
CA HIS A 47 5.20 -15.00 -12.13
C HIS A 47 3.92 -14.28 -11.68
N PRO A 48 2.81 -15.01 -11.48
CA PRO A 48 1.51 -14.40 -11.19
C PRO A 48 1.30 -14.02 -9.73
N MET A 49 2.26 -14.32 -8.86
CA MET A 49 2.15 -14.08 -7.42
C MET A 49 2.97 -12.87 -7.01
N LEU A 50 2.36 -12.00 -6.21
CA LEU A 50 3.02 -10.89 -5.55
C LEU A 50 3.03 -11.15 -4.05
N ALA A 51 4.21 -11.12 -3.45
CA ALA A 51 4.37 -11.28 -2.02
C ALA A 51 5.09 -10.06 -1.46
N TRP A 52 4.60 -9.57 -0.33
CA TRP A 52 5.23 -8.47 0.38
C TRP A 52 4.97 -8.60 1.88
N ARG A 53 5.70 -7.81 2.66
CA ARG A 53 5.45 -7.63 4.08
C ARG A 53 5.35 -6.16 4.38
N TRP A 54 4.42 -5.81 5.23
CA TRP A 54 4.33 -4.49 5.80
C TRP A 54 4.10 -4.55 7.30
N TYR A 55 4.46 -3.48 7.96
CA TYR A 55 4.28 -3.30 9.38
C TYR A 55 3.72 -1.90 9.60
N ILE A 56 2.58 -1.82 10.24
CA ILE A 56 1.92 -0.57 10.53
C ILE A 56 2.14 -0.24 12.00
N GLU A 57 2.79 0.88 12.27
CA GLU A 57 3.00 1.36 13.63
C GLU A 57 1.75 1.99 14.21
N LEU A 58 1.06 2.81 13.40
CA LEU A 58 -0.12 3.54 13.83
C LEU A 58 -1.20 3.45 12.75
N PRO A 59 -2.43 3.11 13.12
CA PRO A 59 -3.54 3.11 12.18
C PRO A 59 -3.98 4.55 11.90
N ILE A 60 -4.71 4.73 10.80
CA ILE A 60 -5.41 5.97 10.52
C ILE A 60 -6.84 5.84 11.06
N LYS A 61 -7.18 6.74 11.96
CA LYS A 61 -8.55 6.86 12.50
C LYS A 61 -9.16 8.14 11.95
N SER A 62 -10.16 7.98 11.11
CA SER A 62 -10.85 9.09 10.47
C SER A 62 -12.36 8.86 10.54
N PRO A 63 -13.17 9.91 10.75
CA PRO A 63 -14.62 9.82 10.64
C PRO A 63 -15.12 9.75 9.21
N LEU A 64 -14.26 10.04 8.22
CA LEU A 64 -14.64 10.06 6.82
C LEU A 64 -14.80 8.63 6.28
N ASP A 65 -15.72 8.48 5.33
CA ASP A 65 -15.90 7.21 4.64
C ASP A 65 -14.71 6.98 3.69
N GLU A 66 -13.98 5.91 3.94
CA GLU A 66 -12.80 5.56 3.14
C GLU A 66 -13.13 5.15 1.70
N ARG A 67 -14.39 4.95 1.37
CA ARG A 67 -14.84 4.73 0.00
C ARG A 67 -14.93 6.01 -0.82
N THR A 68 -14.88 7.15 -0.16
CA THR A 68 -14.89 8.46 -0.82
C THR A 68 -13.46 8.95 -1.07
N ARG A 69 -13.32 9.90 -1.99
CA ARG A 69 -12.02 10.52 -2.27
C ARG A 69 -11.47 11.24 -1.04
N GLU A 70 -12.33 11.91 -0.29
CA GLU A 70 -11.95 12.65 0.91
C GLU A 70 -11.48 11.73 2.04
N GLY A 71 -12.03 10.54 2.11
CA GLY A 71 -11.67 9.53 3.09
C GLY A 71 -10.68 8.50 2.60
N ASP A 72 -10.14 8.65 1.39
CA ASP A 72 -9.17 7.74 0.80
C ASP A 72 -7.77 7.94 1.39
N ASP A 73 -7.65 7.64 2.66
CA ASP A 73 -6.43 7.81 3.43
C ASP A 73 -6.09 6.52 4.17
N HIS A 74 -4.93 5.94 3.85
CA HIS A 74 -4.52 4.64 4.34
C HIS A 74 -3.09 4.68 4.88
N PRO A 75 -2.78 3.93 5.95
CA PRO A 75 -1.43 3.91 6.51
C PRO A 75 -0.41 3.23 5.59
N ALA A 76 -0.86 2.36 4.70
CA ALA A 76 -0.01 1.72 3.72
C ALA A 76 -0.76 1.47 2.42
N ARG A 77 -0.08 1.68 1.31
CA ARG A 77 -0.56 1.46 -0.05
C ARG A 77 0.54 0.82 -0.88
N LEU A 78 0.16 -0.12 -1.72
CA LEU A 78 1.03 -0.67 -2.75
C LEU A 78 0.36 -0.42 -4.10
N LEU A 79 0.93 0.47 -4.89
CA LEU A 79 0.43 0.79 -6.22
C LEU A 79 1.08 -0.12 -7.25
N LEU A 80 0.26 -0.81 -8.00
CA LEU A 80 0.69 -1.67 -9.10
C LEU A 80 0.27 -1.04 -10.43
N ARG A 81 1.22 -0.88 -11.32
CA ARG A 81 0.98 -0.39 -12.68
C ARG A 81 1.52 -1.44 -13.65
N PHE A 82 0.74 -1.79 -14.63
CA PHE A 82 1.13 -2.82 -15.60
C PHE A 82 0.53 -2.51 -16.98
N ILE A 83 1.11 -3.16 -17.97
CA ILE A 83 0.67 -3.06 -19.36
C ILE A 83 0.13 -4.43 -19.75
N THR A 84 -1.08 -4.46 -20.32
CA THR A 84 -1.67 -5.70 -20.82
C THR A 84 -1.02 -6.12 -22.12
N ASP A 85 -1.30 -7.34 -22.55
CA ASP A 85 -0.85 -7.86 -23.85
C ASP A 85 -1.37 -7.06 -25.05
N ARG A 86 -2.45 -6.29 -24.85
CA ARG A 86 -2.99 -5.36 -25.85
C ARG A 86 -2.36 -3.96 -25.79
N GLY A 87 -1.37 -3.75 -24.92
CA GLY A 87 -0.73 -2.46 -24.73
C GLY A 87 -1.51 -1.48 -23.87
N GLU A 88 -2.57 -1.91 -23.21
CA GLU A 88 -3.37 -1.06 -22.33
C GLU A 88 -2.67 -0.86 -20.99
N LYS A 89 -2.64 0.38 -20.52
CA LYS A 89 -2.13 0.70 -19.17
C LYS A 89 -3.21 0.47 -18.13
N ARG A 90 -2.88 -0.29 -17.11
CA ARG A 90 -3.75 -0.60 -15.98
C ARG A 90 -3.06 -0.28 -14.67
N ALA A 91 -3.85 0.03 -13.67
CA ALA A 91 -3.34 0.28 -12.34
C ALA A 91 -4.34 -0.21 -11.29
N MET A 92 -3.82 -0.62 -10.14
CA MET A 92 -4.60 -0.97 -8.98
C MET A 92 -3.79 -0.67 -7.72
N GLU A 93 -4.47 -0.46 -6.62
CA GLU A 93 -3.84 -0.36 -5.32
C GLU A 93 -4.22 -1.54 -4.42
N VAL A 94 -3.27 -1.96 -3.64
CA VAL A 94 -3.49 -2.82 -2.49
C VAL A 94 -3.28 -1.96 -1.25
N ILE A 95 -4.24 -1.96 -0.34
CA ILE A 95 -4.27 -1.03 0.78
C ILE A 95 -4.42 -1.74 2.11
N TRP A 96 -3.95 -1.06 3.17
CA TRP A 96 -4.38 -1.33 4.53
C TRP A 96 -5.63 -0.49 4.78
N GLY A 97 -6.77 -1.15 4.94
CA GLY A 97 -8.05 -0.46 5.16
C GLY A 97 -8.19 0.05 6.59
N ASN A 98 -9.03 1.07 6.77
CA ASN A 98 -9.32 1.61 8.09
C ASN A 98 -10.50 0.89 8.74
N ARG A 99 -11.62 0.78 8.03
CA ARG A 99 -12.84 0.10 8.47
C ARG A 99 -13.28 -1.01 7.53
N LEU A 100 -12.90 -0.92 6.26
CA LEU A 100 -13.12 -2.00 5.30
C LEU A 100 -12.35 -3.24 5.76
N LYS A 101 -12.90 -4.40 5.47
CA LYS A 101 -12.33 -5.68 5.90
C LYS A 101 -11.39 -6.25 4.85
N PRO A 102 -10.42 -7.08 5.24
CA PRO A 102 -9.62 -7.82 4.26
C PRO A 102 -10.51 -8.57 3.27
N GLY A 103 -10.17 -8.46 1.99
CA GLY A 103 -10.96 -9.00 0.90
C GLY A 103 -11.98 -8.04 0.31
N ASP A 104 -12.30 -6.95 0.98
CA ASP A 104 -13.12 -5.89 0.41
C ASP A 104 -12.35 -5.15 -0.68
N TYR A 105 -13.09 -4.44 -1.52
CA TYR A 105 -12.52 -3.54 -2.51
C TYR A 105 -13.38 -2.28 -2.63
N LYS A 106 -12.78 -1.24 -3.16
CA LYS A 106 -13.46 0.02 -3.47
C LYS A 106 -12.94 0.62 -4.76
N TYR A 107 -13.67 1.56 -5.30
CA TYR A 107 -13.23 2.37 -6.43
C TYR A 107 -13.19 3.84 -6.03
N ILE A 108 -12.08 4.50 -6.33
CA ILE A 108 -11.98 5.95 -6.29
C ILE A 108 -11.97 6.41 -7.75
N GLY A 109 -13.10 6.93 -8.22
CA GLY A 109 -13.33 7.06 -9.65
C GLY A 109 -13.35 5.68 -10.30
N SER A 110 -12.51 5.45 -11.30
CA SER A 110 -12.34 4.16 -11.96
C SER A 110 -11.16 3.35 -11.42
N PHE A 111 -10.52 3.80 -10.35
CA PHE A 111 -9.29 3.23 -9.83
C PHE A 111 -9.58 2.20 -8.73
N PRO A 112 -9.30 0.89 -8.98
CA PRO A 112 -9.62 -0.15 -8.01
C PRO A 112 -8.61 -0.20 -6.86
N HIS A 113 -9.13 -0.40 -5.67
CA HIS A 113 -8.38 -0.56 -4.44
C HIS A 113 -8.81 -1.85 -3.75
N PHE A 114 -7.86 -2.71 -3.43
CA PHE A 114 -8.10 -3.95 -2.72
C PHE A 114 -7.58 -3.88 -1.30
N VAL A 115 -8.39 -4.30 -0.35
CA VAL A 115 -8.03 -4.32 1.06
C VAL A 115 -7.34 -5.64 1.38
N ALA A 116 -6.03 -5.59 1.60
CA ALA A 116 -5.26 -6.78 1.97
C ALA A 116 -5.27 -7.03 3.48
N ASP A 117 -5.27 -5.96 4.27
CA ASP A 117 -5.40 -6.00 5.72
C ASP A 117 -6.09 -4.72 6.19
N ALA A 118 -6.56 -4.67 7.43
CA ALA A 118 -7.37 -3.56 7.87
C ALA A 118 -7.40 -3.40 9.39
N GLY A 119 -7.82 -2.20 9.81
CA GLY A 119 -8.08 -1.88 11.19
C GLY A 119 -6.83 -1.73 12.04
N ASP A 120 -6.98 -1.90 13.32
CA ASP A 120 -5.91 -1.74 14.31
C ASP A 120 -5.52 -3.03 15.03
N ASP A 121 -6.24 -4.12 14.82
CA ASP A 121 -5.99 -5.41 15.49
C ASP A 121 -4.62 -5.98 15.17
N ARG A 122 -4.10 -5.70 13.99
CA ARG A 122 -2.82 -6.20 13.49
C ARG A 122 -1.73 -5.14 13.44
N VAL A 123 -2.04 -3.95 13.90
CA VAL A 123 -1.05 -2.87 14.02
C VAL A 123 0.01 -3.27 15.03
N GLY A 124 1.26 -3.04 14.70
CA GLY A 124 2.38 -3.43 15.55
C GLY A 124 2.79 -4.90 15.46
N ARG A 125 2.33 -5.63 14.46
CA ARG A 125 2.63 -7.06 14.30
C ARG A 125 3.39 -7.38 13.03
#